data_fb4885696f5046e975c14f8897a4435f
#
_entry.id   fb4885696f5046e975c14f8897a4435f
#
_cell.length_a   1.000
_cell.length_b   1.000
_cell.length_c   1.000
_cell.angle_alpha   90.00
_cell.angle_beta   90.00
_cell.angle_gamma   90.00
#
_symmetry.space_group_name_H-M   'P 1'
#
loop_
_entity.id
_entity.type
_entity.pdbx_description
1 polymer ?
#
loop_
_entity_poly.entity_id
_entity_poly.type
_entity_poly.pdbx_seq_one_letter_code
_entity_poly.pdbx_strand_id
1 'polypeptide(L)'
;MSTTATPIPRVLHQIWLGKGEMPLHQRRWRRRFAEMNPHWEMRLWTDDNLPPILNRNAWAACGQVGGTPGCVMRSDILRLELLARFGGVYLDTDVKPIRPLDEMCPPEVRAWTACEQLDIVSNAAMGFPANHPAMWHMVAMIEESFFERRYVGDQAGPGLLARVVTQYDDLTLYPPAYFHPTVGESKSNPDAKGFLLGAHLFAGTWVEENRPRHNRLWLANAGH
;
A
#
# COMPACT_ATOMS: atom_id res chain seq x y z
N MET A 1 26.55 -12.33 14.91
CA MET A 1 26.37 -10.88 15.11
C MET A 1 24.88 -10.61 14.96
N SER A 2 24.21 -10.21 16.04
CA SER A 2 22.77 -9.88 15.98
C SER A 2 22.65 -8.53 15.26
N THR A 3 22.24 -8.54 13.99
CA THR A 3 21.87 -7.32 13.29
C THR A 3 20.56 -6.85 13.91
N THR A 4 20.62 -5.80 14.72
CA THR A 4 19.40 -5.15 15.21
C THR A 4 18.60 -4.70 13.98
N ALA A 5 17.42 -5.28 13.82
CA ALA A 5 16.54 -4.97 12.71
C ALA A 5 16.18 -3.48 12.73
N THR A 6 16.31 -2.79 11.60
CA THR A 6 15.89 -1.39 11.48
C THR A 6 14.37 -1.33 11.68
N PRO A 7 13.86 -0.56 12.64
CA PRO A 7 12.43 -0.47 12.88
C PRO A 7 11.72 0.29 11.76
N ILE A 8 10.42 0.06 11.61
CA ILE A 8 9.56 0.87 10.74
C ILE A 8 9.47 2.29 11.34
N PRO A 9 9.86 3.34 10.60
CA PRO A 9 9.75 4.72 11.07
C PRO A 9 8.31 5.12 11.41
N ARG A 10 8.13 5.95 12.44
CA ARG A 10 6.83 6.47 12.85
C ARG A 10 6.36 7.60 11.94
N VAL A 11 6.17 7.29 10.67
CA VAL A 11 5.65 8.20 9.64
C VAL A 11 4.50 7.51 8.92
N LEU A 12 3.34 8.17 8.86
CA LEU A 12 2.22 7.77 8.01
C LEU A 12 2.26 8.57 6.72
N HIS A 13 2.41 7.88 5.60
CA HIS A 13 2.28 8.44 4.26
C HIS A 13 0.88 8.21 3.71
N GLN A 14 0.26 9.26 3.23
CA GLN A 14 -0.97 9.22 2.44
C GLN A 14 -0.79 10.08 1.18
N ILE A 15 -1.47 9.75 0.10
CA ILE A 15 -1.34 10.42 -1.20
C ILE A 15 -2.71 10.91 -1.63
N TRP A 16 -2.78 12.17 -2.09
CA TRP A 16 -3.96 12.75 -2.71
C TRP A 16 -3.55 13.60 -3.90
N LEU A 17 -3.65 13.05 -5.11
CA LEU A 17 -3.25 13.70 -6.37
C LEU A 17 -4.47 14.14 -7.16
N GLY A 18 -4.28 15.19 -7.96
CA GLY A 18 -5.32 15.78 -8.81
C GLY A 18 -6.04 16.95 -8.15
N LYS A 19 -6.87 17.64 -8.94
CA LYS A 19 -7.48 18.91 -8.54
C LYS A 19 -8.73 18.80 -7.64
N GLY A 20 -9.18 17.58 -7.36
CA GLY A 20 -10.36 17.36 -6.54
C GLY A 20 -10.09 17.52 -5.06
N GLU A 21 -11.03 18.09 -4.31
CA GLU A 21 -10.94 18.10 -2.85
C GLU A 21 -11.09 16.69 -2.28
N MET A 22 -10.25 16.38 -1.27
CA MET A 22 -10.39 15.14 -0.51
C MET A 22 -11.76 15.12 0.20
N PRO A 23 -12.54 14.02 0.09
CA PRO A 23 -13.84 13.88 0.74
C PRO A 23 -13.79 14.16 2.24
N LEU A 24 -14.84 14.78 2.76
CA LEU A 24 -14.89 15.22 4.16
C LEU A 24 -14.65 14.06 5.15
N HIS A 25 -15.18 12.88 4.88
CA HIS A 25 -14.97 11.71 5.74
C HIS A 25 -13.48 11.26 5.76
N GLN A 26 -12.77 11.30 4.63
CA GLN A 26 -11.34 10.96 4.57
C GLN A 26 -10.51 12.03 5.29
N ARG A 27 -10.85 13.32 5.17
CA ARG A 27 -10.22 14.40 5.97
C ARG A 27 -10.43 14.18 7.47
N ARG A 28 -11.60 13.71 7.90
CA ARG A 28 -11.89 13.36 9.30
C ARG A 28 -11.08 12.16 9.77
N TRP A 29 -10.90 11.13 8.92
CA TRP A 29 -10.08 9.97 9.25
C TRP A 29 -8.60 10.32 9.41
N ARG A 30 -8.07 11.16 8.52
CA ARG A 30 -6.70 11.67 8.69
C ARG A 30 -6.52 12.38 10.03
N ARG A 31 -7.47 13.25 10.42
CA ARG A 31 -7.44 13.90 11.74
C ARG A 31 -7.47 12.85 12.85
N ARG A 32 -8.33 11.85 12.74
CA ARG A 32 -8.44 10.78 13.73
C ARG A 32 -7.14 9.96 13.85
N PHE A 33 -6.46 9.67 12.73
CA PHE A 33 -5.13 9.06 12.79
C PHE A 33 -4.15 9.93 13.58
N ALA A 34 -4.10 11.22 13.35
CA ALA A 34 -3.22 12.13 14.09
C ALA A 34 -3.55 12.17 15.60
N GLU A 35 -4.83 12.24 15.96
CA GLU A 35 -5.28 12.20 17.35
C GLU A 35 -4.90 10.90 18.08
N MET A 36 -5.02 9.77 17.39
CA MET A 36 -4.70 8.45 17.95
C MET A 36 -3.19 8.19 18.05
N ASN A 37 -2.38 8.92 17.28
CA ASN A 37 -0.95 8.65 17.11
C ASN A 37 -0.12 9.94 17.27
N PRO A 38 -0.11 10.59 18.46
CA PRO A 38 0.51 11.91 18.65
C PRO A 38 2.04 11.89 18.46
N HIS A 39 2.67 10.71 18.45
CA HIS A 39 4.11 10.53 18.22
C HIS A 39 4.47 10.12 16.79
N TRP A 40 3.50 10.10 15.89
CA TRP A 40 3.68 9.80 14.48
C TRP A 40 3.65 11.06 13.63
N GLU A 41 4.52 11.15 12.65
CA GLU A 41 4.46 12.19 11.62
C GLU A 41 3.39 11.82 10.57
N MET A 42 2.46 12.75 10.27
CA MET A 42 1.36 12.56 9.32
C MET A 42 1.66 13.29 8.01
N ARG A 43 2.22 12.62 7.01
CA ARG A 43 2.54 13.20 5.70
C ARG A 43 1.39 12.98 4.71
N LEU A 44 0.87 14.08 4.16
CA LEU A 44 0.02 14.07 2.98
C LEU A 44 0.82 14.56 1.78
N TRP A 45 0.92 13.71 0.79
CA TRP A 45 1.56 14.03 -0.47
C TRP A 45 0.51 14.47 -1.49
N THR A 46 0.71 15.63 -2.07
CA THR A 46 -0.15 16.26 -3.09
C THR A 46 0.71 16.72 -4.26
N ASP A 47 0.09 17.18 -5.34
CA ASP A 47 0.84 17.70 -6.48
C ASP A 47 1.78 18.87 -6.12
N ASP A 48 1.51 19.58 -4.99
CA ASP A 48 2.29 20.76 -4.56
C ASP A 48 3.56 20.41 -3.77
N ASN A 49 3.68 19.18 -3.24
CA ASN A 49 4.78 18.81 -2.34
C ASN A 49 5.43 17.46 -2.67
N LEU A 50 5.37 17.05 -3.93
CA LEU A 50 5.98 15.81 -4.40
C LEU A 50 7.50 15.79 -4.20
N PRO A 51 8.06 14.67 -3.74
CA PRO A 51 9.51 14.49 -3.77
C PRO A 51 10.00 14.29 -5.22
N PRO A 52 11.31 14.37 -5.48
CA PRO A 52 11.84 13.99 -6.78
C PRO A 52 11.41 12.56 -7.16
N ILE A 53 10.74 12.42 -8.29
CA ILE A 53 10.26 11.14 -8.82
C ILE A 53 11.42 10.38 -9.48
N LEU A 54 11.59 9.10 -9.16
CA LEU A 54 12.63 8.23 -9.70
C LEU A 54 12.20 7.66 -11.06
N ASN A 55 11.00 7.09 -11.13
CA ASN A 55 10.44 6.44 -12.32
C ASN A 55 9.73 7.46 -13.23
N ARG A 56 10.52 8.35 -13.83
CA ARG A 56 10.04 9.56 -14.51
C ARG A 56 9.22 9.27 -15.77
N ASN A 57 9.59 8.23 -16.54
CA ASN A 57 8.89 7.93 -17.78
C ASN A 57 7.52 7.31 -17.48
N ALA A 58 7.44 6.37 -16.54
CA ALA A 58 6.17 5.81 -16.06
C ALA A 58 5.27 6.91 -15.47
N TRP A 59 5.84 7.81 -14.64
CA TRP A 59 5.12 8.95 -14.08
C TRP A 59 4.54 9.89 -15.15
N ALA A 60 5.34 10.21 -16.17
CA ALA A 60 4.92 11.05 -17.29
C ALA A 60 3.81 10.39 -18.10
N ALA A 61 3.93 9.08 -18.37
CA ALA A 61 2.91 8.30 -19.07
C ALA A 61 1.57 8.27 -18.31
N CYS A 62 1.59 8.14 -16.98
CA CYS A 62 0.38 8.29 -16.16
C CYS A 62 -0.28 9.66 -16.35
N GLY A 63 0.51 10.73 -16.50
CA GLY A 63 0.02 12.07 -16.77
C GLY A 63 -0.70 12.20 -18.09
N GLN A 64 -0.30 11.43 -19.11
CA GLN A 64 -0.97 11.39 -20.41
C GLN A 64 -2.32 10.67 -20.34
N VAL A 65 -2.46 9.66 -19.48
CA VAL A 65 -3.76 9.03 -19.20
C VAL A 65 -4.72 10.07 -18.61
N GLY A 66 -4.24 10.91 -17.70
CA GLY A 66 -5.00 12.00 -17.09
C GLY A 66 -6.14 11.55 -16.18
N GLY A 67 -6.84 12.52 -15.61
CA GLY A 67 -7.98 12.27 -14.73
C GLY A 67 -7.69 11.39 -13.52
N THR A 68 -8.74 10.79 -12.97
CA THR A 68 -8.61 9.88 -11.80
C THR A 68 -7.75 8.65 -12.07
N PRO A 69 -7.86 7.96 -13.22
CA PRO A 69 -6.99 6.81 -13.50
C PRO A 69 -5.50 7.17 -13.48
N GLY A 70 -5.10 8.29 -14.12
CA GLY A 70 -3.71 8.75 -14.10
C GLY A 70 -3.21 9.09 -12.68
N CYS A 71 -4.06 9.67 -11.84
CA CYS A 71 -3.72 9.94 -10.43
C CYS A 71 -3.54 8.65 -9.62
N VAL A 72 -4.37 7.64 -9.84
CA VAL A 72 -4.24 6.33 -9.17
C VAL A 72 -2.93 5.66 -9.57
N MET A 73 -2.62 5.59 -10.87
CA MET A 73 -1.36 5.03 -11.37
C MET A 73 -0.14 5.74 -10.78
N ARG A 74 -0.17 7.08 -10.69
CA ARG A 74 0.87 7.87 -10.04
C ARG A 74 0.96 7.57 -8.54
N SER A 75 -0.16 7.36 -7.87
CA SER A 75 -0.16 6.98 -6.45
C SER A 75 0.47 5.61 -6.22
N ASP A 76 0.27 4.65 -7.14
CA ASP A 76 0.91 3.34 -7.08
C ASP A 76 2.44 3.45 -7.19
N ILE A 77 2.95 4.26 -8.11
CA ILE A 77 4.39 4.54 -8.24
C ILE A 77 4.91 5.22 -6.97
N LEU A 78 4.26 6.30 -6.55
CA LEU A 78 4.74 7.16 -5.48
C LEU A 78 4.80 6.43 -4.14
N ARG A 79 3.80 5.60 -3.78
CA ARG A 79 3.81 4.86 -2.51
C ARG A 79 5.01 3.94 -2.37
N LEU A 80 5.44 3.30 -3.47
CA LEU A 80 6.62 2.44 -3.47
C LEU A 80 7.90 3.25 -3.30
N GLU A 81 8.03 4.37 -4.02
CA GLU A 81 9.20 5.26 -3.91
C GLU A 81 9.31 5.93 -2.53
N LEU A 82 8.18 6.27 -1.91
CA LEU A 82 8.15 6.84 -0.55
C LEU A 82 8.63 5.83 0.48
N LEU A 83 8.08 4.62 0.46
CA LEU A 83 8.48 3.57 1.39
C LEU A 83 9.91 3.10 1.18
N ALA A 84 10.39 3.03 -0.08
CA ALA A 84 11.79 2.71 -0.36
C ALA A 84 12.76 3.71 0.29
N ARG A 85 12.47 5.01 0.20
CA ARG A 85 13.35 6.08 0.68
C ARG A 85 13.19 6.41 2.14
N PHE A 86 11.97 6.55 2.60
CA PHE A 86 11.66 7.07 3.93
C PHE A 86 11.25 5.98 4.92
N GLY A 87 10.84 4.80 4.44
CA GLY A 87 10.16 3.82 5.27
C GLY A 87 8.85 4.37 5.83
N GLY A 88 8.35 3.75 6.89
CA GLY A 88 7.10 4.15 7.54
C GLY A 88 5.92 3.30 7.10
N VAL A 89 4.73 3.79 7.34
CA VAL A 89 3.47 3.17 6.97
C VAL A 89 2.83 3.97 5.83
N TYR A 90 2.37 3.29 4.81
CA TYR A 90 1.48 3.82 3.79
C TYR A 90 0.07 3.29 4.00
N LEU A 91 -0.92 4.17 4.00
CA LEU A 91 -2.34 3.82 3.97
C LEU A 91 -3.05 4.65 2.91
N ASP A 92 -3.91 4.02 2.11
CA ASP A 92 -4.83 4.75 1.24
C ASP A 92 -5.71 5.69 2.06
N THR A 93 -6.13 6.82 1.48
CA THR A 93 -6.90 7.84 2.21
C THR A 93 -8.30 7.37 2.61
N ASP A 94 -8.80 6.30 1.99
CA ASP A 94 -10.08 5.65 2.30
C ASP A 94 -9.95 4.49 3.30
N VAL A 95 -8.79 4.35 3.94
CA VAL A 95 -8.63 3.48 5.12
C VAL A 95 -9.12 4.22 6.36
N LYS A 96 -10.20 3.70 6.95
CA LYS A 96 -10.76 4.22 8.20
C LYS A 96 -9.89 3.79 9.39
N PRO A 97 -9.49 4.71 10.29
CA PRO A 97 -8.73 4.37 11.50
C PRO A 97 -9.58 3.59 12.50
N ILE A 98 -9.07 2.44 12.94
CA ILE A 98 -9.71 1.61 13.97
C ILE A 98 -8.79 1.52 15.19
N ARG A 99 -7.48 1.26 14.99
CA ARG A 99 -6.49 1.13 16.05
C ARG A 99 -5.30 2.04 15.83
N PRO A 100 -4.48 2.30 16.88
CA PRO A 100 -3.21 3.02 16.74
C PRO A 100 -2.27 2.37 15.72
N LEU A 101 -1.45 3.20 15.05
CA LEU A 101 -0.47 2.74 14.07
C LEU A 101 0.62 1.85 14.68
N ASP A 102 0.95 2.03 15.96
CA ASP A 102 1.92 1.18 16.66
C ASP A 102 1.45 -0.30 16.70
N GLU A 103 0.14 -0.56 16.74
CA GLU A 103 -0.39 -1.93 16.67
C GLU A 103 -0.23 -2.57 15.27
N MET A 104 -0.02 -1.75 14.22
CA MET A 104 0.29 -2.23 12.87
C MET A 104 1.78 -2.57 12.70
N CYS A 105 2.62 -2.09 13.61
CA CYS A 105 4.08 -2.19 13.56
C CYS A 105 4.66 -2.74 14.87
N PRO A 106 4.24 -3.93 15.33
CA PRO A 106 4.78 -4.50 16.54
C PRO A 106 6.27 -4.86 16.34
N PRO A 107 7.09 -4.90 17.42
CA PRO A 107 8.55 -5.03 17.33
C PRO A 107 9.06 -6.25 16.57
N GLU A 108 8.28 -7.34 16.56
CA GLU A 108 8.60 -8.59 15.86
C GLU A 108 8.36 -8.53 14.35
N VAL A 109 7.60 -7.55 13.86
CA VAL A 109 7.27 -7.37 12.44
C VAL A 109 8.26 -6.40 11.80
N ARG A 110 9.08 -6.90 10.88
CA ARG A 110 10.08 -6.08 10.18
C ARG A 110 9.50 -5.26 9.04
N ALA A 111 8.69 -5.90 8.24
CA ALA A 111 7.96 -5.29 7.14
C ALA A 111 6.63 -6.01 6.96
N TRP A 112 5.63 -5.34 6.44
CA TRP A 112 4.32 -5.95 6.24
C TRP A 112 3.56 -5.33 5.07
N THR A 113 2.65 -6.13 4.51
CA THR A 113 1.61 -5.66 3.60
C THR A 113 0.28 -6.34 3.93
N ALA A 114 -0.83 -5.70 3.59
CA ALA A 114 -2.15 -6.31 3.76
C ALA A 114 -2.47 -7.28 2.63
N CYS A 115 -3.32 -8.27 2.93
CA CYS A 115 -4.00 -9.08 1.92
C CYS A 115 -5.46 -8.64 1.79
N GLU A 116 -5.94 -8.57 0.56
CA GLU A 116 -7.36 -8.36 0.25
C GLU A 116 -8.16 -9.68 0.38
N GLN A 117 -7.53 -10.79 -0.02
CA GLN A 117 -7.94 -12.18 0.19
C GLN A 117 -6.70 -12.98 0.60
N LEU A 118 -6.87 -14.23 1.01
CA LEU A 118 -5.73 -15.04 1.49
C LEU A 118 -4.58 -15.17 0.48
N ASP A 119 -4.90 -15.15 -0.81
CA ASP A 119 -3.95 -15.26 -1.93
C ASP A 119 -3.80 -13.97 -2.76
N ILE A 120 -4.38 -12.85 -2.30
CA ILE A 120 -4.40 -11.58 -3.03
C ILE A 120 -3.85 -10.48 -2.13
N VAL A 121 -2.65 -9.98 -2.46
CA VAL A 121 -2.05 -8.86 -1.75
C VAL A 121 -2.69 -7.53 -2.14
N SER A 122 -2.62 -6.58 -1.22
CA SER A 122 -3.10 -5.21 -1.40
C SER A 122 -1.97 -4.23 -1.12
N ASN A 123 -1.80 -3.23 -1.98
CA ASN A 123 -0.87 -2.13 -1.75
C ASN A 123 -1.53 -0.91 -1.07
N ALA A 124 -2.79 -1.06 -0.62
CA ALA A 124 -3.53 -0.02 0.09
C ALA A 124 -3.05 0.21 1.53
N ALA A 125 -2.37 -0.78 2.12
CA ALA A 125 -1.83 -0.72 3.48
C ALA A 125 -0.51 -1.50 3.53
N MET A 126 0.59 -0.82 3.84
CA MET A 126 1.94 -1.37 3.86
C MET A 126 2.79 -0.68 4.92
N GLY A 127 3.73 -1.41 5.54
CA GLY A 127 4.71 -0.85 6.47
C GLY A 127 6.10 -1.41 6.22
N PHE A 128 7.11 -0.53 6.06
CA PHE A 128 8.48 -0.93 5.73
C PHE A 128 9.51 -0.07 6.47
N PRO A 129 10.66 -0.62 6.88
CA PRO A 129 11.80 0.21 7.23
C PRO A 129 12.34 0.93 5.99
N ALA A 130 12.99 2.08 6.19
CA ALA A 130 13.67 2.78 5.09
C ALA A 130 14.74 1.87 4.46
N ASN A 131 14.90 1.98 3.15
CA ASN A 131 15.85 1.20 2.37
C ASN A 131 15.63 -0.33 2.41
N HIS A 132 14.40 -0.79 2.67
CA HIS A 132 14.10 -2.21 2.61
C HIS A 132 14.33 -2.77 1.21
N PRO A 133 15.06 -3.91 1.05
CA PRO A 133 15.41 -4.45 -0.27
C PRO A 133 14.19 -4.73 -1.17
N ALA A 134 13.08 -5.24 -0.63
CA ALA A 134 11.86 -5.49 -1.39
C ALA A 134 11.29 -4.21 -2.01
N MET A 135 11.34 -3.07 -1.30
CA MET A 135 10.87 -1.79 -1.83
C MET A 135 11.74 -1.32 -3.00
N TRP A 136 13.07 -1.37 -2.86
CA TRP A 136 13.98 -1.00 -3.94
C TRP A 136 13.89 -1.96 -5.13
N HIS A 137 13.65 -3.24 -4.89
CA HIS A 137 13.39 -4.22 -5.95
C HIS A 137 12.15 -3.81 -6.77
N MET A 138 11.04 -3.49 -6.09
CA MET A 138 9.83 -3.00 -6.77
C MET A 138 10.08 -1.69 -7.52
N VAL A 139 10.74 -0.71 -6.90
CA VAL A 139 11.07 0.58 -7.53
C VAL A 139 11.90 0.38 -8.79
N ALA A 140 12.87 -0.55 -8.78
CA ALA A 140 13.69 -0.87 -9.96
C ALA A 140 12.89 -1.53 -11.09
N MET A 141 11.80 -2.25 -10.77
CA MET A 141 10.96 -2.93 -11.76
C MET A 141 9.88 -2.04 -12.38
N ILE A 142 9.60 -0.86 -11.83
CA ILE A 142 8.44 -0.04 -12.25
C ILE A 142 8.51 0.30 -13.73
N GLU A 143 9.62 0.85 -14.23
CA GLU A 143 9.71 1.29 -15.64
C GLU A 143 9.44 0.13 -16.61
N GLU A 144 10.12 -1.00 -16.44
CA GLU A 144 9.91 -2.20 -17.26
C GLU A 144 8.48 -2.71 -17.14
N SER A 145 8.01 -2.93 -15.91
CA SER A 145 6.67 -3.45 -15.64
C SER A 145 5.58 -2.53 -16.20
N PHE A 146 5.78 -1.20 -16.11
CA PHE A 146 4.82 -0.23 -16.59
C PHE A 146 4.59 -0.32 -18.10
N PHE A 147 5.64 -0.46 -18.88
CA PHE A 147 5.56 -0.47 -20.34
C PHE A 147 5.29 -1.85 -20.92
N GLU A 148 5.63 -2.93 -20.22
CA GLU A 148 5.39 -4.30 -20.67
C GLU A 148 4.01 -4.84 -20.30
N ARG A 149 3.42 -4.40 -19.19
CA ARG A 149 2.15 -4.90 -18.66
C ARG A 149 0.98 -4.07 -19.15
N ARG A 150 -0.08 -4.75 -19.60
CA ARG A 150 -1.31 -4.08 -20.08
C ARG A 150 -2.25 -3.71 -18.95
N TYR A 151 -2.28 -4.50 -17.86
CA TYR A 151 -3.17 -4.26 -16.74
C TYR A 151 -2.52 -3.31 -15.74
N VAL A 152 -3.23 -2.23 -15.38
CA VAL A 152 -2.73 -1.16 -14.52
C VAL A 152 -2.24 -1.68 -13.17
N GLY A 153 -2.96 -2.61 -12.53
CA GLY A 153 -2.56 -3.22 -11.27
C GLY A 153 -1.24 -3.99 -11.33
N ASP A 154 -0.82 -4.46 -12.54
CA ASP A 154 0.44 -5.17 -12.74
C ASP A 154 1.62 -4.24 -13.00
N GLN A 155 1.36 -2.99 -13.37
CA GLN A 155 2.39 -2.02 -13.74
C GLN A 155 3.20 -1.55 -12.54
N ALA A 156 2.56 -0.95 -11.55
CA ALA A 156 3.16 -0.49 -10.29
C ALA A 156 2.28 -0.79 -9.06
N GLY A 157 1.13 -1.41 -9.26
CA GLY A 157 0.11 -1.70 -8.27
C GLY A 157 0.28 -3.05 -7.56
N PRO A 158 -0.82 -3.63 -7.06
CA PRO A 158 -0.80 -4.88 -6.30
C PRO A 158 -0.18 -6.07 -7.03
N GLY A 159 -0.27 -6.11 -8.36
CA GLY A 159 0.33 -7.18 -9.16
C GLY A 159 1.86 -7.12 -9.18
N LEU A 160 2.48 -5.92 -9.19
CA LEU A 160 3.92 -5.79 -9.00
C LEU A 160 4.32 -6.25 -7.59
N LEU A 161 3.58 -5.81 -6.57
CA LEU A 161 3.79 -6.23 -5.18
C LEU A 161 3.75 -7.76 -5.04
N ALA A 162 2.76 -8.43 -5.63
CA ALA A 162 2.60 -9.89 -5.58
C ALA A 162 3.81 -10.65 -6.16
N ARG A 163 4.46 -10.11 -7.19
CA ARG A 163 5.66 -10.72 -7.80
C ARG A 163 6.90 -10.66 -6.92
N VAL A 164 6.96 -9.71 -6.01
CA VAL A 164 8.16 -9.43 -5.21
C VAL A 164 8.05 -9.96 -3.77
N VAL A 165 6.89 -9.82 -3.13
CA VAL A 165 6.75 -10.10 -1.69
C VAL A 165 7.12 -11.53 -1.29
N THR A 166 6.89 -12.52 -2.14
CA THR A 166 7.21 -13.93 -1.88
C THR A 166 8.71 -14.24 -1.95
N GLN A 167 9.54 -13.29 -2.36
CA GLN A 167 10.99 -13.43 -2.45
C GLN A 167 11.71 -12.98 -1.16
N TYR A 168 10.97 -12.51 -0.16
CA TYR A 168 11.51 -11.93 1.08
C TYR A 168 10.87 -12.57 2.31
N ASP A 169 11.68 -13.25 3.12
CA ASP A 169 11.22 -14.01 4.29
C ASP A 169 10.89 -13.12 5.49
N ASP A 170 11.36 -11.87 5.50
CA ASP A 170 11.14 -10.93 6.58
C ASP A 170 9.91 -10.04 6.39
N LEU A 171 9.05 -10.40 5.43
CA LEU A 171 7.83 -9.66 5.11
C LEU A 171 6.59 -10.42 5.61
N THR A 172 5.84 -9.78 6.50
CA THR A 172 4.59 -10.32 7.04
C THR A 172 3.41 -9.96 6.14
N LEU A 173 2.60 -10.96 5.79
CA LEU A 173 1.35 -10.76 5.08
C LEU A 173 0.19 -10.71 6.09
N TYR A 174 -0.35 -9.53 6.35
CA TYR A 174 -1.51 -9.39 7.22
C TYR A 174 -2.77 -9.93 6.53
N PRO A 175 -3.48 -10.85 7.18
CA PRO A 175 -4.68 -11.44 6.59
C PRO A 175 -5.78 -10.39 6.36
N PRO A 176 -6.77 -10.69 5.49
CA PRO A 176 -7.85 -9.76 5.13
C PRO A 176 -8.61 -9.17 6.33
N ALA A 177 -8.73 -9.94 7.41
CA ALA A 177 -9.40 -9.50 8.64
C ALA A 177 -8.80 -8.22 9.26
N TYR A 178 -7.54 -7.89 8.96
CA TYR A 178 -6.84 -6.73 9.53
C TYR A 178 -7.22 -5.42 8.84
N PHE A 179 -7.48 -5.43 7.53
CA PHE A 179 -7.74 -4.21 6.75
C PHE A 179 -8.94 -4.29 5.81
N HIS A 180 -9.42 -5.48 5.47
CA HIS A 180 -10.47 -5.70 4.47
C HIS A 180 -11.68 -6.46 5.06
N PRO A 181 -12.39 -5.90 6.04
CA PRO A 181 -13.45 -6.63 6.77
C PRO A 181 -14.68 -6.95 5.94
N THR A 182 -14.80 -6.38 4.74
CA THR A 182 -15.97 -6.54 3.88
C THR A 182 -15.73 -7.45 2.68
N VAL A 183 -14.51 -8.01 2.53
CA VAL A 183 -14.12 -8.82 1.38
C VAL A 183 -13.90 -10.28 1.79
N GLY A 184 -14.33 -11.22 0.94
CA GLY A 184 -14.08 -12.65 1.09
C GLY A 184 -14.55 -13.23 2.42
N GLU A 185 -13.70 -14.06 3.02
CA GLU A 185 -13.99 -14.80 4.28
C GLU A 185 -14.16 -13.88 5.49
N SER A 186 -13.61 -12.66 5.47
CA SER A 186 -13.77 -11.73 6.59
C SER A 186 -15.21 -11.23 6.77
N LYS A 187 -16.08 -11.34 5.74
CA LYS A 187 -17.51 -11.03 5.86
C LYS A 187 -18.25 -11.98 6.79
N SER A 188 -17.84 -13.23 6.85
CA SER A 188 -18.52 -14.32 7.55
C SER A 188 -17.87 -14.66 8.90
N ASN A 189 -16.74 -14.03 9.26
CA ASN A 189 -16.05 -14.31 10.51
C ASN A 189 -16.31 -13.21 11.55
N PRO A 190 -17.21 -13.44 12.56
CA PRO A 190 -17.46 -12.48 13.63
C PRO A 190 -16.24 -12.19 14.51
N ASP A 191 -15.29 -13.14 14.59
CA ASP A 191 -14.06 -12.98 15.37
C ASP A 191 -13.04 -12.07 14.67
N ALA A 192 -13.20 -11.83 13.36
CA ALA A 192 -12.36 -10.89 12.61
C ALA A 192 -12.43 -9.47 13.16
N LYS A 193 -13.50 -9.07 13.82
CA LYS A 193 -13.63 -7.73 14.42
C LYS A 193 -12.62 -7.44 15.51
N GLY A 194 -12.12 -8.46 16.20
CA GLY A 194 -11.09 -8.35 17.24
C GLY A 194 -9.70 -7.99 16.71
N PHE A 195 -9.42 -8.28 15.44
CA PHE A 195 -8.11 -8.10 14.80
C PHE A 195 -8.05 -6.90 13.85
N LEU A 196 -9.15 -6.20 13.63
CA LEU A 196 -9.23 -5.11 12.68
C LEU A 196 -8.34 -3.94 13.10
N LEU A 197 -7.30 -3.64 12.33
CA LEU A 197 -6.36 -2.53 12.53
C LEU A 197 -6.86 -1.25 11.84
N GLY A 198 -7.35 -1.41 10.62
CA GLY A 198 -7.97 -0.36 9.81
C GLY A 198 -9.04 -0.95 8.90
N ALA A 199 -9.94 -0.15 8.38
CA ALA A 199 -10.96 -0.64 7.44
C ALA A 199 -10.82 0.08 6.09
N HIS A 200 -10.31 -0.63 5.08
CA HIS A 200 -10.27 -0.16 3.70
C HIS A 200 -11.67 -0.26 3.09
N LEU A 201 -12.21 0.84 2.63
CA LEU A 201 -13.60 0.92 2.17
C LEU A 201 -13.78 0.73 0.66
N PHE A 202 -12.69 0.55 -0.09
CA PHE A 202 -12.74 0.38 -1.54
C PHE A 202 -13.63 1.45 -2.19
N ALA A 203 -13.28 2.73 -2.00
CA ALA A 203 -14.03 3.84 -2.59
C ALA A 203 -14.11 3.75 -4.13
N GLY A 204 -13.27 2.86 -4.71
CA GLY A 204 -13.49 2.23 -6.03
C GLY A 204 -13.63 3.21 -7.19
N THR A 205 -12.93 4.34 -7.14
CA THR A 205 -13.05 5.41 -8.15
C THR A 205 -12.51 5.02 -9.54
N TRP A 206 -11.99 3.77 -9.69
CA TRP A 206 -11.30 3.34 -10.92
C TRP A 206 -11.52 1.87 -11.33
N VAL A 207 -12.43 1.15 -10.67
CA VAL A 207 -12.68 -0.29 -10.94
C VAL A 207 -13.52 -0.44 -12.22
N GLU A 208 -12.93 -1.01 -13.27
CA GLU A 208 -13.69 -1.56 -14.40
C GLU A 208 -14.33 -2.89 -13.99
N GLU A 209 -15.57 -3.15 -14.45
CA GLU A 209 -16.38 -4.33 -14.09
C GLU A 209 -15.76 -5.70 -14.44
N ASN A 210 -14.73 -5.75 -15.29
CA ASN A 210 -14.08 -6.97 -15.78
C ASN A 210 -12.61 -7.12 -15.31
N ARG A 211 -12.33 -6.90 -14.04
CA ARG A 211 -10.99 -6.99 -13.45
C ARG A 211 -10.43 -8.42 -13.48
N PRO A 212 -9.39 -8.72 -14.27
CA PRO A 212 -8.61 -9.94 -14.07
C PRO A 212 -7.94 -9.88 -12.68
N ARG A 213 -7.96 -10.96 -11.92
CA ARG A 213 -7.33 -11.00 -10.57
C ARG A 213 -5.84 -11.31 -10.72
N HIS A 214 -5.06 -10.33 -11.19
CA HIS A 214 -3.61 -10.49 -11.41
C HIS A 214 -2.75 -10.28 -10.16
N ASN A 215 -3.34 -9.83 -9.06
CA ASN A 215 -2.65 -9.62 -7.77
C ASN A 215 -2.65 -10.87 -6.87
N ARG A 216 -2.95 -12.05 -7.41
CA ARG A 216 -2.76 -13.31 -6.68
C ARG A 216 -1.27 -13.55 -6.45
N LEU A 217 -0.95 -13.94 -5.25
CA LEU A 217 0.35 -14.50 -4.93
C LEU A 217 0.51 -15.77 -5.80
N TRP A 218 1.45 -15.75 -6.73
CA TRP A 218 1.97 -16.97 -7.27
C TRP A 218 2.81 -17.61 -6.17
N LEU A 219 2.17 -18.42 -5.34
CA LEU A 219 2.90 -19.42 -4.59
C LEU A 219 3.58 -20.26 -5.66
N ALA A 220 4.84 -19.93 -5.96
CA ALA A 220 5.69 -20.80 -6.74
C ALA A 220 5.52 -22.16 -6.10
N ASN A 221 5.12 -23.16 -6.90
CA ASN A 221 5.01 -24.52 -6.46
C ASN A 221 6.21 -24.82 -5.56
N ALA A 222 5.99 -24.85 -4.26
CA ALA A 222 6.82 -25.59 -3.35
C ALA A 222 6.60 -27.05 -3.76
N GLY A 223 7.19 -27.40 -4.88
CA GLY A 223 7.34 -28.76 -5.33
C GLY A 223 8.27 -29.44 -4.34
N HIS A 224 7.73 -30.40 -3.71
CA HIS A 224 8.28 -31.58 -3.06
C HIS A 224 9.74 -31.58 -2.67
#